data_ae167792a13d9e93236a4b0164173f42
#
_entry.id   ae167792a13d9e93236a4b0164173f42
#
_cell.length_a   1.000
_cell.length_b   1.000
_cell.length_c   1.000
_cell.angle_alpha   90.00
_cell.angle_beta   90.00
_cell.angle_gamma   90.00
#
_symmetry.space_group_name_H-M   'P 1'
#
loop_
_entity.id
_entity.type
_entity.pdbx_description
1 polymer ?
#
loop_
_entity_poly.entity_id
_entity_poly.type
_entity_poly.pdbx_seq_one_letter_code
_entity_poly.pdbx_strand_id
1 'polypeptide(L)'
;MRVGIAGSGLAGRSFHAPLLKGCGFEVASVLTGNSTRARQAKEDFPLVKVTENLSDFLAQDLDLVVIATANAFHCEHAIAAINAGIPVVVEKPMGRTVTETLRILDASEKSGVPVTAFYNRQWDSDSLTIKKVATNGLIGKVFRMDSRFERYRPQLNPTAWRENLTPEEGGGLLLDLQTHLLSTALDYFGPADLTYASIRKIRGESEDDVVLNLRHHSGVDSYCSVSAISGSTGPRVRVLGTEGALVIEDLDPQEALLRAGNFPEGGIWKEPTASKAYIQRGDQREEIQAVPGNYGYFYLAVRDALEGKGSMPVTREQILAVATIIDKAREFSVR
;
A
#
# COMPACT_ATOMS: atom_id res chain seq x y z
N MET A 1 9.36 -17.25 12.95
CA MET A 1 9.63 -17.16 11.50
C MET A 1 10.72 -16.12 11.26
N ARG A 2 11.72 -16.49 10.45
CA ARG A 2 12.90 -15.68 10.11
C ARG A 2 12.66 -14.92 8.81
N VAL A 3 12.80 -13.61 8.83
CA VAL A 3 12.47 -12.76 7.68
C VAL A 3 13.69 -12.01 7.18
N GLY A 4 13.85 -12.03 5.85
CA GLY A 4 14.80 -11.19 5.15
C GLY A 4 14.12 -9.94 4.58
N ILE A 5 14.72 -8.76 4.75
CA ILE A 5 14.23 -7.51 4.16
C ILE A 5 15.20 -7.06 3.06
N ALA A 6 14.77 -7.13 1.81
CA ALA A 6 15.51 -6.57 0.70
C ALA A 6 15.17 -5.09 0.53
N GLY A 7 16.12 -4.22 0.90
CA GLY A 7 15.96 -2.77 0.89
C GLY A 7 15.69 -2.18 2.28
N SER A 8 16.67 -1.45 2.83
CA SER A 8 16.58 -0.76 4.12
C SER A 8 16.39 0.74 3.94
N GLY A 9 15.47 1.12 3.02
CA GLY A 9 14.98 2.49 2.86
C GLY A 9 13.87 2.82 3.87
N LEU A 10 13.09 3.87 3.57
CA LEU A 10 11.98 4.29 4.42
C LEU A 10 10.99 3.14 4.66
N ALA A 11 10.55 2.42 3.62
CA ALA A 11 9.60 1.32 3.76
C ALA A 11 10.20 0.18 4.58
N GLY A 12 11.37 -0.34 4.19
CA GLY A 12 12.02 -1.47 4.88
C GLY A 12 12.31 -1.19 6.34
N ARG A 13 12.89 -0.03 6.67
CA ARG A 13 13.30 0.31 8.03
C ARG A 13 12.16 0.82 8.91
N SER A 14 11.32 1.74 8.37
CA SER A 14 10.33 2.44 9.20
C SER A 14 8.95 1.79 9.20
N PHE A 15 8.64 0.92 8.23
CA PHE A 15 7.34 0.24 8.18
C PHE A 15 7.48 -1.27 8.37
N HIS A 16 8.18 -1.95 7.46
CA HIS A 16 8.24 -3.42 7.51
C HIS A 16 8.94 -3.95 8.76
N ALA A 17 10.14 -3.48 9.06
CA ALA A 17 10.92 -3.99 10.17
C ALA A 17 10.20 -3.87 11.53
N PRO A 18 9.63 -2.71 11.92
CA PRO A 18 8.90 -2.58 13.18
C PRO A 18 7.58 -3.38 13.19
N LEU A 19 6.86 -3.46 12.07
CA LEU A 19 5.64 -4.27 11.98
C LEU A 19 5.94 -5.76 12.11
N LEU A 20 6.97 -6.26 11.43
CA LEU A 20 7.43 -7.65 11.55
C LEU A 20 7.81 -7.99 12.99
N LYS A 21 8.64 -7.16 13.61
CA LYS A 21 9.03 -7.32 15.02
C LYS A 21 7.79 -7.34 15.93
N GLY A 22 6.88 -6.37 15.74
CA GLY A 22 5.65 -6.26 16.51
C GLY A 22 4.71 -7.46 16.34
N CYS A 23 4.76 -8.14 15.19
CA CYS A 23 3.98 -9.35 14.92
C CYS A 23 4.72 -10.66 15.24
N GLY A 24 5.88 -10.59 15.91
CA GLY A 24 6.61 -11.78 16.38
C GLY A 24 7.47 -12.46 15.32
N PHE A 25 7.81 -11.77 14.22
CA PHE A 25 8.83 -12.24 13.28
C PHE A 25 10.23 -11.81 13.72
N GLU A 26 11.23 -12.62 13.41
CA GLU A 26 12.64 -12.29 13.56
C GLU A 26 13.18 -11.66 12.27
N VAL A 27 13.61 -10.40 12.33
CA VAL A 27 14.35 -9.78 11.20
C VAL A 27 15.77 -10.34 11.20
N ALA A 28 15.98 -11.41 10.42
CA ALA A 28 17.22 -12.19 10.40
C ALA A 28 18.25 -11.65 9.40
N SER A 29 17.79 -11.02 8.32
CA SER A 29 18.67 -10.52 7.26
C SER A 29 18.17 -9.23 6.64
N VAL A 30 19.12 -8.39 6.19
CA VAL A 30 18.85 -7.16 5.44
C VAL A 30 19.78 -7.09 4.22
N LEU A 31 19.19 -6.89 3.05
CA LEU A 31 19.92 -6.61 1.80
C LEU A 31 20.03 -5.10 1.59
N THR A 32 21.24 -4.56 1.57
CA THR A 32 21.49 -3.15 1.25
C THR A 32 22.93 -2.91 0.86
N GLY A 33 23.16 -2.21 -0.26
CA GLY A 33 24.50 -1.73 -0.68
C GLY A 33 24.89 -0.37 -0.07
N ASN A 34 24.06 0.22 0.79
CA ASN A 34 24.32 1.52 1.43
C ASN A 34 24.92 1.32 2.83
N SER A 35 26.17 1.74 3.03
CA SER A 35 26.91 1.55 4.28
C SER A 35 26.25 2.19 5.52
N THR A 36 25.60 3.35 5.36
CA THR A 36 24.87 4.00 6.45
C THR A 36 23.66 3.18 6.85
N ARG A 37 22.86 2.69 5.88
CA ARG A 37 21.71 1.81 6.14
C ARG A 37 22.13 0.46 6.72
N ALA A 38 23.27 -0.08 6.27
CA ALA A 38 23.84 -1.30 6.83
C ALA A 38 24.18 -1.16 8.32
N ARG A 39 24.79 -0.03 8.73
CA ARG A 39 25.05 0.29 10.13
C ARG A 39 23.76 0.44 10.93
N GLN A 40 22.79 1.20 10.41
CA GLN A 40 21.47 1.38 11.03
C GLN A 40 20.73 0.05 11.23
N ALA A 41 20.77 -0.85 10.26
CA ALA A 41 20.16 -2.17 10.40
C ALA A 41 20.76 -2.98 11.56
N LYS A 42 22.08 -2.91 11.74
CA LYS A 42 22.78 -3.58 12.85
C LYS A 42 22.49 -2.93 14.21
N GLU A 43 22.29 -1.62 14.25
CA GLU A 43 21.86 -0.88 15.44
C GLU A 43 20.43 -1.26 15.85
N ASP A 44 19.49 -1.32 14.86
CA ASP A 44 18.10 -1.66 15.09
C ASP A 44 17.92 -3.16 15.44
N PHE A 45 18.76 -4.03 14.87
CA PHE A 45 18.72 -5.49 15.02
C PHE A 45 20.13 -6.05 15.19
N PRO A 46 20.67 -6.16 16.42
CA PRO A 46 22.09 -6.53 16.67
C PRO A 46 22.53 -7.88 16.09
N LEU A 47 21.60 -8.81 15.88
CA LEU A 47 21.89 -10.15 15.33
C LEU A 47 21.62 -10.26 13.81
N VAL A 48 21.21 -9.16 13.17
CA VAL A 48 20.86 -9.16 11.73
C VAL A 48 22.09 -9.40 10.87
N LYS A 49 21.98 -10.27 9.89
CA LYS A 49 22.97 -10.43 8.84
C LYS A 49 22.72 -9.41 7.73
N VAL A 50 23.69 -8.54 7.49
CA VAL A 50 23.61 -7.56 6.39
C VAL A 50 24.44 -8.03 5.21
N THR A 51 23.84 -8.05 4.03
CA THR A 51 24.48 -8.42 2.76
C THR A 51 24.25 -7.34 1.70
N GLU A 52 25.15 -7.26 0.73
CA GLU A 52 25.03 -6.37 -0.45
C GLU A 52 24.62 -7.16 -1.70
N ASN A 53 24.76 -8.46 -1.66
CA ASN A 53 24.50 -9.37 -2.79
C ASN A 53 23.19 -10.13 -2.59
N LEU A 54 22.35 -10.15 -3.62
CA LEU A 54 21.03 -10.80 -3.57
C LEU A 54 21.15 -12.33 -3.43
N SER A 55 22.13 -12.97 -4.08
CA SER A 55 22.29 -14.42 -3.96
C SER A 55 22.71 -14.85 -2.56
N ASP A 56 23.61 -14.09 -1.92
CA ASP A 56 24.03 -14.36 -0.55
C ASP A 56 22.92 -14.08 0.47
N PHE A 57 22.05 -13.11 0.16
CA PHE A 57 20.85 -12.81 0.94
C PHE A 57 19.83 -13.97 0.86
N LEU A 58 19.55 -14.47 -0.34
CA LEU A 58 18.59 -15.57 -0.55
C LEU A 58 19.13 -16.94 -0.16
N ALA A 59 20.45 -17.12 -0.04
CA ALA A 59 21.05 -18.37 0.44
C ALA A 59 20.95 -18.57 1.96
N GLN A 60 20.33 -17.63 2.68
CA GLN A 60 20.13 -17.73 4.11
C GLN A 60 18.85 -18.52 4.43
N ASP A 61 18.78 -19.04 5.65
CA ASP A 61 17.62 -19.74 6.16
C ASP A 61 16.52 -18.72 6.51
N LEU A 62 15.59 -18.48 5.57
CA LEU A 62 14.51 -17.50 5.65
C LEU A 62 13.15 -18.14 5.36
N ASP A 63 12.17 -17.86 6.21
CA ASP A 63 10.78 -18.29 6.04
C ASP A 63 9.97 -17.33 5.15
N LEU A 64 10.43 -16.07 5.02
CA LEU A 64 9.77 -15.00 4.29
C LEU A 64 10.79 -13.97 3.81
N VAL A 65 10.60 -13.43 2.62
CA VAL A 65 11.33 -12.26 2.11
C VAL A 65 10.37 -11.10 1.88
N VAL A 66 10.75 -9.91 2.37
CA VAL A 66 10.06 -8.65 2.07
C VAL A 66 10.88 -7.87 1.07
N ILE A 67 10.32 -7.58 -0.10
CA ILE A 67 10.94 -6.74 -1.13
C ILE A 67 10.50 -5.30 -0.93
N ALA A 68 11.39 -4.47 -0.39
CA ALA A 68 11.21 -3.04 -0.12
C ALA A 68 12.31 -2.18 -0.78
N THR A 69 12.83 -2.65 -1.90
CA THR A 69 13.82 -1.95 -2.75
C THR A 69 13.15 -0.80 -3.54
N ALA A 70 13.84 -0.16 -4.46
CA ALA A 70 13.20 0.76 -5.39
C ALA A 70 12.33 -0.02 -6.39
N ASN A 71 11.24 0.61 -6.86
CA ASN A 71 10.23 -0.03 -7.73
C ASN A 71 10.82 -0.80 -8.91
N ALA A 72 11.93 -0.29 -9.49
CA ALA A 72 12.62 -0.91 -10.62
C ALA A 72 13.16 -2.33 -10.33
N PHE A 73 13.40 -2.66 -9.07
CA PHE A 73 13.97 -3.96 -8.66
C PHE A 73 12.91 -4.94 -8.12
N HIS A 74 11.66 -4.52 -7.92
CA HIS A 74 10.64 -5.36 -7.31
C HIS A 74 10.45 -6.68 -8.08
N CYS A 75 10.31 -6.60 -9.41
CA CYS A 75 10.06 -7.77 -10.24
C CYS A 75 11.18 -8.79 -10.18
N GLU A 76 12.42 -8.35 -10.38
CA GLU A 76 13.58 -9.25 -10.41
C GLU A 76 13.87 -9.87 -9.04
N HIS A 77 13.80 -9.06 -7.97
CA HIS A 77 14.06 -9.54 -6.62
C HIS A 77 12.97 -10.50 -6.13
N ALA A 78 11.69 -10.20 -6.43
CA ALA A 78 10.59 -11.09 -6.08
C ALA A 78 10.68 -12.44 -6.79
N ILE A 79 10.97 -12.45 -8.11
CA ILE A 79 11.13 -13.68 -8.88
C ILE A 79 12.34 -14.48 -8.37
N ALA A 80 13.45 -13.82 -8.02
CA ALA A 80 14.61 -14.50 -7.46
C ALA A 80 14.30 -15.19 -6.13
N ALA A 81 13.55 -14.54 -5.23
CA ALA A 81 13.11 -15.13 -3.95
C ALA A 81 12.13 -16.29 -4.18
N ILE A 82 11.17 -16.15 -5.08
CA ILE A 82 10.22 -17.21 -5.47
C ILE A 82 10.98 -18.43 -6.02
N ASN A 83 11.97 -18.22 -6.90
CA ASN A 83 12.79 -19.30 -7.45
C ASN A 83 13.68 -19.98 -6.40
N ALA A 84 14.01 -19.29 -5.32
CA ALA A 84 14.69 -19.86 -4.16
C ALA A 84 13.74 -20.63 -3.22
N GLY A 85 12.43 -20.68 -3.54
CA GLY A 85 11.41 -21.36 -2.74
C GLY A 85 10.95 -20.57 -1.52
N ILE A 86 11.24 -19.26 -1.43
CA ILE A 86 10.95 -18.43 -0.27
C ILE A 86 9.69 -17.59 -0.53
N PRO A 87 8.65 -17.65 0.31
CA PRO A 87 7.47 -16.79 0.25
C PRO A 87 7.83 -15.30 0.25
N VAL A 88 7.01 -14.47 -0.44
CA VAL A 88 7.37 -13.06 -0.68
C VAL A 88 6.24 -12.11 -0.35
N VAL A 89 6.57 -11.04 0.36
CA VAL A 89 5.79 -9.79 0.43
C VAL A 89 6.50 -8.75 -0.43
N VAL A 90 5.80 -8.18 -1.40
CA VAL A 90 6.35 -7.11 -2.26
C VAL A 90 5.72 -5.77 -1.90
N GLU A 91 6.55 -4.75 -1.73
CA GLU A 91 6.07 -3.37 -1.59
C GLU A 91 5.26 -2.94 -2.82
N LYS A 92 4.38 -1.98 -2.58
CA LYS A 92 3.60 -1.37 -3.67
C LYS A 92 4.43 -0.32 -4.45
N PRO A 93 4.22 -0.21 -5.77
CA PRO A 93 3.47 -1.14 -6.60
C PRO A 93 4.22 -2.47 -6.72
N MET A 94 3.53 -3.60 -6.85
CA MET A 94 4.20 -4.91 -6.98
C MET A 94 5.12 -4.94 -8.20
N GLY A 95 4.68 -4.40 -9.34
CA GLY A 95 5.44 -4.13 -10.54
C GLY A 95 5.11 -2.74 -11.07
N ARG A 96 5.98 -2.14 -11.89
CA ARG A 96 5.76 -0.83 -12.52
C ARG A 96 4.69 -0.88 -13.63
N THR A 97 4.46 -2.08 -14.17
CA THR A 97 3.51 -2.38 -15.24
C THR A 97 2.73 -3.65 -14.92
N VAL A 98 1.64 -3.87 -15.67
CA VAL A 98 0.89 -5.14 -15.60
C VAL A 98 1.78 -6.33 -16.01
N THR A 99 2.67 -6.14 -16.96
CA THR A 99 3.60 -7.17 -17.41
C THR A 99 4.58 -7.61 -16.32
N GLU A 100 5.19 -6.66 -15.59
CA GLU A 100 6.06 -6.98 -14.44
C GLU A 100 5.27 -7.68 -13.34
N THR A 101 4.07 -7.21 -13.04
CA THR A 101 3.18 -7.80 -12.05
C THR A 101 2.81 -9.24 -12.41
N LEU A 102 2.42 -9.50 -13.66
CA LEU A 102 2.12 -10.85 -14.15
C LEU A 102 3.33 -11.78 -14.04
N ARG A 103 4.54 -11.32 -14.41
CA ARG A 103 5.75 -12.14 -14.27
C ARG A 103 5.98 -12.65 -12.84
N ILE A 104 5.73 -11.79 -11.83
CA ILE A 104 5.84 -12.18 -10.41
C ILE A 104 4.75 -13.19 -10.05
N LEU A 105 3.49 -12.89 -10.39
CA LEU A 105 2.35 -13.71 -10.07
C LEU A 105 2.42 -15.09 -10.74
N ASP A 106 2.85 -15.15 -12.00
CA ASP A 106 3.01 -16.40 -12.75
C ASP A 106 4.17 -17.24 -12.22
N ALA A 107 5.27 -16.61 -11.78
CA ALA A 107 6.37 -17.31 -11.12
C ALA A 107 5.90 -17.96 -9.80
N SER A 108 5.11 -17.25 -9.01
CA SER A 108 4.49 -17.76 -7.78
C SER A 108 3.55 -18.94 -8.07
N GLU A 109 2.64 -18.80 -9.03
CA GLU A 109 1.70 -19.85 -9.41
C GLU A 109 2.42 -21.11 -9.92
N LYS A 110 3.42 -20.94 -10.78
CA LYS A 110 4.21 -22.05 -11.34
C LYS A 110 5.01 -22.82 -10.29
N SER A 111 5.56 -22.13 -9.29
CA SER A 111 6.39 -22.74 -8.25
C SER A 111 5.58 -23.20 -7.02
N GLY A 112 4.34 -22.72 -6.86
CA GLY A 112 3.55 -22.90 -5.63
C GLY A 112 4.05 -22.08 -4.44
N VAL A 113 5.01 -21.16 -4.64
CA VAL A 113 5.54 -20.29 -3.58
C VAL A 113 4.63 -19.07 -3.40
N PRO A 114 4.09 -18.82 -2.20
CA PRO A 114 3.14 -17.73 -1.97
C PRO A 114 3.76 -16.34 -2.19
N VAL A 115 3.00 -15.44 -2.81
CA VAL A 115 3.35 -14.01 -2.94
C VAL A 115 2.14 -13.12 -2.62
N THR A 116 2.39 -11.95 -2.04
CA THR A 116 1.38 -10.93 -1.81
C THR A 116 1.97 -9.52 -1.93
N ALA A 117 1.11 -8.50 -2.15
CA ALA A 117 1.50 -7.10 -2.19
C ALA A 117 1.19 -6.41 -0.84
N PHE A 118 2.07 -5.50 -0.42
CA PHE A 118 1.86 -4.72 0.80
C PHE A 118 0.89 -3.56 0.57
N TYR A 119 -0.41 -3.85 0.42
CA TYR A 119 -1.47 -2.85 0.33
C TYR A 119 -1.96 -2.46 1.74
N ASN A 120 -1.02 -1.96 2.57
CA ASN A 120 -1.23 -1.68 3.99
C ASN A 120 -2.44 -0.81 4.29
N ARG A 121 -2.83 0.09 3.38
CA ARG A 121 -3.94 1.02 3.61
C ARG A 121 -5.32 0.37 3.60
N GLN A 122 -5.44 -0.89 3.24
CA GLN A 122 -6.65 -1.69 3.49
C GLN A 122 -6.91 -1.88 5.00
N TRP A 123 -5.91 -1.62 5.85
CA TRP A 123 -5.97 -1.65 7.32
C TRP A 123 -5.84 -0.27 7.96
N ASP A 124 -6.02 0.82 7.20
CA ASP A 124 -6.22 2.17 7.74
C ASP A 124 -7.56 2.26 8.46
N SER A 125 -7.67 3.16 9.43
CA SER A 125 -8.90 3.44 10.16
C SER A 125 -10.04 3.84 9.22
N ASP A 126 -9.77 4.64 8.18
CA ASP A 126 -10.76 5.00 7.16
C ASP A 126 -11.27 3.75 6.43
N SER A 127 -10.38 2.85 6.04
CA SER A 127 -10.70 1.60 5.34
C SER A 127 -11.61 0.69 6.17
N LEU A 128 -11.24 0.44 7.40
CA LEU A 128 -12.00 -0.41 8.32
C LEU A 128 -13.35 0.21 8.69
N THR A 129 -13.39 1.55 8.83
CA THR A 129 -14.63 2.29 9.15
C THR A 129 -15.61 2.26 7.97
N ILE A 130 -15.14 2.42 6.73
CA ILE A 130 -15.97 2.30 5.52
C ILE A 130 -16.63 0.92 5.47
N LYS A 131 -15.85 -0.16 5.66
CA LYS A 131 -16.40 -1.53 5.69
C LYS A 131 -17.48 -1.69 6.76
N LYS A 132 -17.23 -1.22 7.98
CA LYS A 132 -18.20 -1.28 9.08
C LYS A 132 -19.48 -0.49 8.77
N VAL A 133 -19.36 0.74 8.27
CA VAL A 133 -20.51 1.62 7.96
C VAL A 133 -21.35 1.05 6.81
N ALA A 134 -20.69 0.55 5.75
CA ALA A 134 -21.38 -0.06 4.63
C ALA A 134 -22.11 -1.35 5.03
N THR A 135 -21.44 -2.24 5.79
CA THR A 135 -22.04 -3.50 6.26
C THR A 135 -23.24 -3.27 7.19
N ASN A 136 -23.17 -2.24 8.05
CA ASN A 136 -24.25 -1.93 8.99
C ASN A 136 -25.39 -1.08 8.37
N GLY A 137 -25.28 -0.71 7.08
CA GLY A 137 -26.32 0.07 6.39
C GLY A 137 -26.52 1.48 6.93
N LEU A 138 -25.58 2.07 7.67
CA LEU A 138 -25.73 3.36 8.35
C LEU A 138 -25.99 4.56 7.43
N ILE A 139 -25.65 4.42 6.14
CA ILE A 139 -25.85 5.43 5.10
C ILE A 139 -26.75 4.92 3.96
N GLY A 140 -27.44 3.80 4.16
CA GLY A 140 -28.24 3.14 3.14
C GLY A 140 -27.37 2.49 2.07
N LYS A 141 -27.89 2.34 0.84
CA LYS A 141 -27.16 1.74 -0.29
C LYS A 141 -26.09 2.71 -0.78
N VAL A 142 -24.83 2.27 -0.73
CA VAL A 142 -23.68 3.05 -1.25
C VAL A 142 -23.75 3.10 -2.78
N PHE A 143 -23.53 4.28 -3.36
CA PHE A 143 -23.50 4.50 -4.80
C PHE A 143 -22.27 5.26 -5.30
N ARG A 144 -21.52 5.95 -4.40
CA ARG A 144 -20.30 6.69 -4.78
C ARG A 144 -19.32 6.80 -3.63
N MET A 145 -18.02 6.76 -3.95
CA MET A 145 -16.92 7.12 -3.07
C MET A 145 -16.02 8.17 -3.73
N ASP A 146 -15.63 9.18 -2.97
CA ASP A 146 -14.56 10.12 -3.32
C ASP A 146 -13.39 9.88 -2.34
N SER A 147 -12.21 9.53 -2.84
CA SER A 147 -11.03 9.23 -2.03
C SER A 147 -9.82 10.03 -2.51
N ARG A 148 -9.09 10.66 -1.58
CA ARG A 148 -8.06 11.65 -1.90
C ARG A 148 -6.77 11.46 -1.14
N PHE A 149 -5.64 11.71 -1.86
CA PHE A 149 -4.34 12.05 -1.28
C PHE A 149 -3.88 13.40 -1.85
N GLU A 150 -4.29 14.47 -1.23
CA GLU A 150 -4.01 15.85 -1.66
C GLU A 150 -3.03 16.51 -0.70
N ARG A 151 -2.02 17.18 -1.26
CA ARG A 151 -0.98 17.91 -0.52
C ARG A 151 -0.63 19.20 -1.25
N TYR A 152 -0.14 20.18 -0.51
CA TYR A 152 0.39 21.40 -1.12
C TYR A 152 1.92 21.44 -0.98
N ARG A 153 2.60 21.01 -2.03
CA ARG A 153 4.05 20.98 -2.15
C ARG A 153 4.45 21.55 -3.51
N PRO A 154 4.32 22.90 -3.72
CA PRO A 154 4.51 23.50 -5.05
C PRO A 154 5.94 23.40 -5.56
N GLN A 155 6.93 23.18 -4.69
CA GLN A 155 8.33 23.02 -5.06
C GLN A 155 8.72 21.54 -5.05
N LEU A 156 9.48 21.11 -6.06
CA LEU A 156 10.06 19.78 -6.11
C LEU A 156 11.13 19.61 -5.03
N ASN A 157 11.13 18.47 -4.39
CA ASN A 157 12.24 18.08 -3.53
C ASN A 157 13.30 17.34 -4.37
N PRO A 158 14.49 17.92 -4.60
CA PRO A 158 15.50 17.34 -5.49
C PRO A 158 16.06 16.00 -4.98
N THR A 159 15.87 15.69 -3.70
CA THR A 159 16.31 14.40 -3.10
C THR A 159 15.25 13.31 -3.11
N ALA A 160 14.01 13.66 -3.45
CA ALA A 160 12.90 12.72 -3.49
C ALA A 160 12.82 12.02 -4.85
N TRP A 161 13.37 10.83 -4.97
CA TRP A 161 13.40 10.08 -6.24
C TRP A 161 12.03 9.93 -6.90
N ARG A 162 10.95 9.77 -6.10
CA ARG A 162 9.58 9.65 -6.63
C ARG A 162 9.08 10.90 -7.35
N GLU A 163 9.65 12.07 -7.03
CA GLU A 163 9.29 13.35 -7.63
C GLU A 163 10.18 13.70 -8.84
N ASN A 164 11.30 12.97 -9.02
CA ASN A 164 12.33 13.28 -10.02
C ASN A 164 12.56 12.18 -11.07
N LEU A 165 12.14 10.96 -10.80
CA LEU A 165 12.19 9.87 -11.78
C LEU A 165 11.00 9.91 -12.72
N THR A 166 11.20 9.47 -13.96
CA THR A 166 10.09 9.31 -14.91
C THR A 166 9.14 8.18 -14.49
N PRO A 167 7.92 8.13 -15.02
CA PRO A 167 7.00 7.03 -14.78
C PRO A 167 7.56 5.64 -15.14
N GLU A 168 8.37 5.57 -16.20
CA GLU A 168 9.03 4.33 -16.66
C GLU A 168 10.09 3.86 -15.68
N GLU A 169 10.74 4.80 -14.99
CA GLU A 169 11.71 4.53 -13.92
C GLU A 169 11.03 4.20 -12.59
N GLY A 170 9.71 4.37 -12.51
CA GLY A 170 8.89 4.09 -11.32
C GLY A 170 8.60 5.31 -10.45
N GLY A 171 8.81 6.54 -10.96
CA GLY A 171 8.41 7.78 -10.31
C GLY A 171 6.92 8.08 -10.48
N GLY A 172 6.48 9.21 -9.93
CA GLY A 172 5.15 9.77 -10.10
C GLY A 172 4.10 9.26 -9.11
N LEU A 173 3.03 10.05 -8.99
CA LEU A 173 1.93 9.79 -8.05
C LEU A 173 1.00 8.66 -8.51
N LEU A 174 0.97 8.34 -9.81
CA LEU A 174 0.18 7.23 -10.32
C LEU A 174 0.62 5.91 -9.69
N LEU A 175 1.93 5.66 -9.60
CA LEU A 175 2.47 4.47 -8.94
C LEU A 175 2.55 4.62 -7.42
N ASP A 176 2.86 5.81 -6.91
CA ASP A 176 3.09 5.99 -5.47
C ASP A 176 1.78 6.06 -4.67
N LEU A 177 0.89 6.97 -4.98
CA LEU A 177 -0.31 7.22 -4.17
C LEU A 177 -1.58 6.61 -4.78
N GLN A 178 -1.73 6.60 -6.10
CA GLN A 178 -2.94 6.09 -6.73
C GLN A 178 -3.11 4.58 -6.51
N THR A 179 -1.99 3.83 -6.44
CA THR A 179 -2.00 2.40 -6.06
C THR A 179 -2.76 2.16 -4.74
N HIS A 180 -2.59 3.04 -3.74
CA HIS A 180 -3.30 2.93 -2.47
C HIS A 180 -4.81 3.16 -2.63
N LEU A 181 -5.21 4.21 -3.37
CA LEU A 181 -6.63 4.52 -3.56
C LEU A 181 -7.34 3.42 -4.36
N LEU A 182 -6.68 2.90 -5.40
CA LEU A 182 -7.20 1.79 -6.20
C LEU A 182 -7.34 0.51 -5.37
N SER A 183 -6.29 0.15 -4.60
CA SER A 183 -6.32 -1.07 -3.79
C SER A 183 -7.44 -1.05 -2.76
N THR A 184 -7.71 0.10 -2.13
CA THR A 184 -8.81 0.24 -1.15
C THR A 184 -10.18 0.26 -1.82
N ALA A 185 -10.35 0.98 -2.94
CA ALA A 185 -11.61 1.01 -3.69
C ALA A 185 -12.04 -0.38 -4.17
N LEU A 186 -11.09 -1.15 -4.74
CA LEU A 186 -11.33 -2.52 -5.20
C LEU A 186 -11.62 -3.48 -4.04
N ASP A 187 -10.99 -3.28 -2.89
CA ASP A 187 -11.25 -4.07 -1.68
C ASP A 187 -12.66 -3.83 -1.11
N TYR A 188 -13.21 -2.59 -1.25
CA TYR A 188 -14.55 -2.28 -0.74
C TYR A 188 -15.68 -2.68 -1.68
N PHE A 189 -15.52 -2.40 -2.97
CA PHE A 189 -16.62 -2.47 -3.92
C PHE A 189 -16.42 -3.52 -5.01
N GLY A 190 -15.31 -4.26 -4.96
CA GLY A 190 -14.99 -5.32 -5.90
C GLY A 190 -14.45 -4.81 -7.25
N PRO A 191 -14.41 -5.68 -8.27
CA PRO A 191 -13.88 -5.38 -9.60
C PRO A 191 -14.53 -4.14 -10.23
N ALA A 192 -13.72 -3.39 -11.01
CA ALA A 192 -14.17 -2.14 -11.63
C ALA A 192 -13.53 -1.92 -12.99
N ASP A 193 -14.21 -1.14 -13.83
CA ASP A 193 -13.71 -0.59 -15.08
C ASP A 193 -13.26 0.86 -14.89
N LEU A 194 -12.15 1.23 -15.53
CA LEU A 194 -11.69 2.62 -15.62
C LEU A 194 -12.59 3.38 -16.61
N THR A 195 -13.26 4.44 -16.15
CA THR A 195 -14.17 5.26 -16.96
C THR A 195 -13.57 6.61 -17.35
N TYR A 196 -12.59 7.09 -16.58
CA TYR A 196 -11.89 8.36 -16.84
C TYR A 196 -10.49 8.33 -16.21
N ALA A 197 -9.52 8.94 -16.90
CA ALA A 197 -8.20 9.22 -16.36
C ALA A 197 -7.72 10.61 -16.81
N SER A 198 -7.12 11.36 -15.89
CA SER A 198 -6.35 12.56 -16.14
C SER A 198 -5.04 12.46 -15.40
N ILE A 199 -3.94 12.49 -16.12
CA ILE A 199 -2.58 12.37 -15.58
C ILE A 199 -1.79 13.59 -16.02
N ARG A 200 -1.29 14.36 -15.05
CA ARG A 200 -0.61 15.65 -15.33
C ARG A 200 0.75 15.71 -14.66
N LYS A 201 1.70 16.31 -15.39
CA LYS A 201 3.03 16.70 -14.93
C LYS A 201 3.04 18.22 -14.85
N ILE A 202 2.91 18.80 -13.68
CA ILE A 202 2.74 20.24 -13.49
C ILE A 202 4.03 20.87 -12.99
N ARG A 203 4.77 20.19 -12.10
CA ARG A 203 6.00 20.70 -11.49
C ARG A 203 7.28 20.22 -12.19
N GLY A 204 7.26 19.05 -12.85
CA GLY A 204 8.45 18.42 -13.44
C GLY A 204 8.15 17.22 -14.32
N GLU A 205 9.04 16.23 -14.35
CA GLU A 205 8.94 15.08 -15.25
C GLU A 205 8.07 13.94 -14.71
N SER A 206 7.85 13.91 -13.40
CA SER A 206 6.98 12.92 -12.77
C SER A 206 5.53 13.40 -12.72
N GLU A 207 4.57 12.47 -12.78
CA GLU A 207 3.15 12.82 -12.59
C GLU A 207 2.92 13.29 -11.15
N ASP A 208 2.30 14.44 -10.99
CA ASP A 208 2.08 15.08 -9.70
C ASP A 208 0.63 15.52 -9.45
N ASP A 209 -0.26 15.22 -10.41
CA ASP A 209 -1.70 15.38 -10.28
C ASP A 209 -2.40 14.31 -11.13
N VAL A 210 -3.12 13.40 -10.47
CA VAL A 210 -3.78 12.25 -11.13
C VAL A 210 -5.20 12.08 -10.61
N VAL A 211 -6.16 12.01 -11.53
CA VAL A 211 -7.57 11.70 -11.25
C VAL A 211 -7.99 10.48 -12.04
N LEU A 212 -8.51 9.47 -11.36
CA LEU A 212 -9.08 8.26 -11.95
C LEU A 212 -10.52 8.08 -11.47
N ASN A 213 -11.43 7.77 -12.40
CA ASN A 213 -12.79 7.39 -12.06
C ASN A 213 -13.03 5.92 -12.44
N LEU A 214 -13.61 5.18 -11.51
CA LEU A 214 -13.92 3.77 -11.66
C LEU A 214 -15.44 3.55 -11.59
N ARG A 215 -15.95 2.62 -12.41
CA ARG A 215 -17.28 2.04 -12.26
C ARG A 215 -17.12 0.59 -11.79
N HIS A 216 -17.49 0.32 -10.53
CA HIS A 216 -17.49 -1.03 -9.99
C HIS A 216 -18.65 -1.87 -10.53
N HIS A 217 -18.42 -3.17 -10.68
CA HIS A 217 -19.48 -4.09 -11.13
C HIS A 217 -20.62 -4.19 -10.11
N SER A 218 -20.39 -3.79 -8.85
CA SER A 218 -21.44 -3.60 -7.83
C SER A 218 -22.36 -2.40 -8.09
N GLY A 219 -22.03 -1.54 -9.06
CA GLY A 219 -22.77 -0.33 -9.39
C GLY A 219 -22.32 0.93 -8.65
N VAL A 220 -21.24 0.83 -7.84
CA VAL A 220 -20.64 1.98 -7.16
C VAL A 220 -19.66 2.70 -8.08
N ASP A 221 -19.64 4.03 -8.04
CA ASP A 221 -18.59 4.84 -8.66
C ASP A 221 -17.53 5.26 -7.64
N SER A 222 -16.24 5.14 -7.99
CA SER A 222 -15.13 5.64 -7.18
C SER A 222 -14.37 6.74 -7.91
N TYR A 223 -14.22 7.90 -7.27
CA TYR A 223 -13.41 9.02 -7.73
C TYR A 223 -12.14 9.09 -6.89
N CYS A 224 -11.02 8.75 -7.50
CA CYS A 224 -9.71 8.63 -6.85
C CYS A 224 -8.81 9.78 -7.32
N SER A 225 -8.47 10.73 -6.46
CA SER A 225 -7.61 11.86 -6.81
C SER A 225 -6.36 11.91 -5.93
N VAL A 226 -5.22 12.14 -6.56
CA VAL A 226 -3.96 12.41 -5.88
C VAL A 226 -3.34 13.67 -6.46
N SER A 227 -2.86 14.57 -5.60
CA SER A 227 -2.21 15.80 -6.03
C SER A 227 -1.11 16.19 -5.05
N ALA A 228 0.03 16.62 -5.60
CA ALA A 228 1.10 17.24 -4.83
C ALA A 228 0.96 18.75 -4.70
N ILE A 229 0.05 19.36 -5.45
CA ILE A 229 -0.09 20.83 -5.56
C ILE A 229 -1.50 21.34 -5.26
N SER A 230 -2.32 20.56 -4.59
CA SER A 230 -3.65 21.00 -4.17
C SER A 230 -3.53 22.05 -3.07
N GLY A 231 -3.82 23.31 -3.40
CA GLY A 231 -3.78 24.44 -2.46
C GLY A 231 -4.91 24.44 -1.44
N SER A 232 -5.95 23.63 -1.66
CA SER A 232 -7.04 23.36 -0.72
C SER A 232 -7.42 21.91 -0.79
N THR A 233 -7.24 21.20 0.33
CA THR A 233 -7.55 19.76 0.39
C THR A 233 -9.02 19.54 0.78
N GLY A 234 -9.65 18.54 0.16
CA GLY A 234 -10.94 18.03 0.59
C GLY A 234 -10.81 17.01 1.72
N PRO A 235 -11.94 16.44 2.23
CA PRO A 235 -11.88 15.33 3.15
C PRO A 235 -11.13 14.15 2.52
N ARG A 236 -10.43 13.37 3.36
CA ARG A 236 -9.67 12.19 2.94
C ARG A 236 -10.54 11.20 2.17
N VAL A 237 -11.73 10.91 2.71
CA VAL A 237 -12.71 10.03 2.08
C VAL A 237 -14.12 10.56 2.33
N ARG A 238 -14.96 10.44 1.31
CA ARG A 238 -16.39 10.63 1.40
C ARG A 238 -17.10 9.48 0.69
N VAL A 239 -17.98 8.77 1.41
CA VAL A 239 -18.78 7.68 0.85
C VAL A 239 -20.24 8.10 0.89
N LEU A 240 -20.90 8.13 -0.26
CA LEU A 240 -22.30 8.54 -0.41
C LEU A 240 -23.21 7.34 -0.51
N GLY A 241 -24.22 7.33 0.33
CA GLY A 241 -25.30 6.35 0.32
C GLY A 241 -26.67 7.03 0.19
N THR A 242 -27.71 6.23 0.02
CA THR A 242 -29.08 6.74 -0.19
C THR A 242 -29.71 7.41 1.03
N GLU A 243 -29.12 7.20 2.24
CA GLU A 243 -29.64 7.71 3.52
C GLU A 243 -28.63 8.60 4.26
N GLY A 244 -27.53 8.97 3.60
CA GLY A 244 -26.51 9.86 4.14
C GLY A 244 -25.14 9.64 3.54
N ALA A 245 -24.14 10.28 4.13
CA ALA A 245 -22.75 10.15 3.72
C ALA A 245 -21.84 9.87 4.91
N LEU A 246 -20.86 9.00 4.74
CA LEU A 246 -19.70 8.91 5.63
C LEU A 246 -18.66 9.91 5.17
N VAL A 247 -18.12 10.72 6.08
CA VAL A 247 -17.05 11.69 5.83
C VAL A 247 -15.91 11.42 6.80
N ILE A 248 -14.72 11.22 6.28
CA ILE A 248 -13.48 11.08 7.05
C ILE A 248 -12.51 12.15 6.58
N GLU A 249 -12.04 13.00 7.50
CA GLU A 249 -11.29 14.19 7.14
C GLU A 249 -9.79 13.94 7.04
N ASP A 250 -9.25 13.16 7.97
CA ASP A 250 -7.81 13.02 8.16
C ASP A 250 -7.30 11.63 7.72
N LEU A 251 -5.99 11.56 7.46
CA LEU A 251 -5.28 10.30 7.26
C LEU A 251 -5.16 9.55 8.58
N ASP A 252 -5.12 8.23 8.50
CA ASP A 252 -4.75 7.38 9.62
C ASP A 252 -3.34 7.74 10.13
N PRO A 253 -3.13 7.92 11.44
CA PRO A 253 -1.84 8.32 12.00
C PRO A 253 -0.78 7.21 12.07
N GLN A 254 -1.08 5.96 11.73
CA GLN A 254 -0.15 4.83 11.85
C GLN A 254 1.19 5.07 11.15
N GLU A 255 1.19 5.68 9.95
CA GLU A 255 2.43 6.01 9.25
C GLU A 255 3.31 6.97 10.07
N ALA A 256 2.70 8.00 10.68
CA ALA A 256 3.42 8.95 11.51
C ALA A 256 3.98 8.28 12.78
N LEU A 257 3.22 7.39 13.40
CA LEU A 257 3.66 6.61 14.57
C LEU A 257 4.83 5.70 14.23
N LEU A 258 4.76 4.95 13.13
CA LEU A 258 5.86 4.09 12.68
C LEU A 258 7.13 4.89 12.38
N ARG A 259 7.01 6.07 11.75
CA ARG A 259 8.14 6.99 11.52
C ARG A 259 8.75 7.52 12.80
N ALA A 260 7.96 7.68 13.85
CA ALA A 260 8.41 8.09 15.19
C ALA A 260 9.00 6.91 16.01
N GLY A 261 9.07 5.70 15.44
CA GLY A 261 9.62 4.50 16.07
C GLY A 261 8.63 3.72 16.93
N ASN A 262 7.34 4.09 16.92
CA ASN A 262 6.30 3.29 17.57
C ASN A 262 5.89 2.13 16.67
N PHE A 263 5.45 1.01 17.23
CA PHE A 263 4.96 -0.15 16.49
C PHE A 263 3.95 -0.96 17.33
N PRO A 264 3.06 -1.76 16.70
CA PRO A 264 2.13 -2.60 17.42
C PRO A 264 2.87 -3.76 18.10
N GLU A 265 2.60 -4.00 19.38
CA GLU A 265 3.13 -5.16 20.13
C GLU A 265 2.13 -6.31 20.10
N GLY A 266 2.58 -7.52 19.73
CA GLY A 266 1.68 -8.65 19.49
C GLY A 266 0.69 -8.40 18.33
N GLY A 267 1.04 -7.47 17.42
CA GLY A 267 0.20 -7.06 16.31
C GLY A 267 -0.90 -6.06 16.70
N ILE A 268 -0.89 -5.51 17.93
CA ILE A 268 -1.91 -4.59 18.44
C ILE A 268 -1.25 -3.28 18.91
N TRP A 269 -1.80 -2.14 18.53
CA TRP A 269 -1.37 -0.84 19.02
C TRP A 269 -1.76 -0.67 20.49
N LYS A 270 -0.85 -0.15 21.34
CA LYS A 270 -1.14 0.17 22.75
C LYS A 270 -2.23 1.23 22.87
N GLU A 271 -2.13 2.26 22.03
CA GLU A 271 -3.14 3.30 21.91
C GLU A 271 -3.77 3.16 20.51
N PRO A 272 -5.01 2.69 20.41
CA PRO A 272 -5.67 2.53 19.13
C PRO A 272 -5.77 3.86 18.40
N THR A 273 -5.35 3.89 17.15
CA THR A 273 -5.41 5.07 16.30
C THR A 273 -6.66 5.03 15.46
N ALA A 274 -7.43 6.11 15.45
CA ALA A 274 -8.61 6.21 14.63
C ALA A 274 -8.70 7.59 13.98
N SER A 275 -9.18 7.63 12.73
CA SER A 275 -9.52 8.86 12.03
C SER A 275 -10.82 9.44 12.62
N LYS A 276 -11.01 10.75 12.50
CA LYS A 276 -12.31 11.36 12.80
C LYS A 276 -13.30 11.01 11.69
N ALA A 277 -14.43 10.43 12.05
CA ALA A 277 -15.46 9.98 11.12
C ALA A 277 -16.82 10.55 11.47
N TYR A 278 -17.59 10.93 10.47
CA TYR A 278 -18.89 11.57 10.61
C TYR A 278 -19.90 10.96 9.66
N ILE A 279 -21.13 10.78 10.14
CA ILE A 279 -22.30 10.58 9.28
C ILE A 279 -22.97 11.94 9.06
N GLN A 280 -23.15 12.29 7.79
CA GLN A 280 -23.77 13.55 7.39
C GLN A 280 -25.06 13.31 6.62
N ARG A 281 -26.14 14.05 7.01
CA ARG A 281 -27.46 14.04 6.37
C ARG A 281 -27.93 15.49 6.21
N GLY A 282 -27.74 16.06 5.02
CA GLY A 282 -27.94 17.49 4.80
C GLY A 282 -27.03 18.32 5.72
N ASP A 283 -27.61 19.20 6.52
CA ASP A 283 -26.88 20.05 7.48
C ASP A 283 -26.57 19.33 8.81
N GLN A 284 -27.15 18.17 9.05
CA GLN A 284 -26.90 17.38 10.26
C GLN A 284 -25.62 16.60 10.11
N ARG A 285 -24.71 16.73 11.09
CA ARG A 285 -23.43 16.05 11.16
C ARG A 285 -23.26 15.41 12.54
N GLU A 286 -23.11 14.10 12.56
CA GLU A 286 -22.93 13.28 13.75
C GLU A 286 -21.56 12.62 13.72
N GLU A 287 -20.75 12.80 14.76
CA GLU A 287 -19.48 12.10 14.91
C GLU A 287 -19.76 10.65 15.31
N ILE A 288 -19.10 9.71 14.63
CA ILE A 288 -19.21 8.29 14.93
C ILE A 288 -17.86 7.75 15.38
N GLN A 289 -17.87 6.69 16.17
CA GLN A 289 -16.66 6.00 16.55
C GLN A 289 -16.09 5.24 15.35
N ALA A 290 -14.97 5.73 14.82
CA ALA A 290 -14.22 5.05 13.78
C ALA A 290 -13.60 3.75 14.29
N VAL A 291 -13.37 2.81 13.39
CA VAL A 291 -12.62 1.59 13.68
C VAL A 291 -11.13 1.93 13.73
N PRO A 292 -10.40 1.58 14.78
CA PRO A 292 -8.96 1.80 14.83
C PRO A 292 -8.23 1.08 13.69
N GLY A 293 -7.28 1.78 13.04
CA GLY A 293 -6.42 1.19 12.04
C GLY A 293 -5.37 0.26 12.65
N ASN A 294 -4.91 -0.75 11.89
CA ASN A 294 -3.85 -1.64 12.38
C ASN A 294 -3.12 -2.36 11.23
N TYR A 295 -1.98 -1.85 10.82
CA TYR A 295 -1.11 -2.50 9.81
C TYR A 295 -0.52 -3.84 10.27
N GLY A 296 -0.48 -4.10 11.58
CA GLY A 296 -0.05 -5.39 12.12
C GLY A 296 -0.93 -6.55 11.63
N TYR A 297 -2.21 -6.31 11.38
CA TYR A 297 -3.13 -7.34 10.85
C TYR A 297 -2.69 -7.90 9.50
N PHE A 298 -2.02 -7.10 8.66
CA PHE A 298 -1.44 -7.61 7.42
C PHE A 298 -0.42 -8.72 7.71
N TYR A 299 0.54 -8.48 8.61
CA TYR A 299 1.57 -9.46 8.91
C TYR A 299 1.06 -10.64 9.75
N LEU A 300 0.06 -10.44 10.58
CA LEU A 300 -0.63 -11.57 11.24
C LEU A 300 -1.30 -12.48 10.21
N ALA A 301 -1.98 -11.91 9.21
CA ALA A 301 -2.58 -12.68 8.11
C ALA A 301 -1.51 -13.39 7.23
N VAL A 302 -0.37 -12.73 6.95
CA VAL A 302 0.77 -13.38 6.27
C VAL A 302 1.27 -14.58 7.07
N ARG A 303 1.45 -14.44 8.39
CA ARG A 303 1.86 -15.55 9.25
C ARG A 303 0.87 -16.70 9.21
N ASP A 304 -0.42 -16.41 9.34
CA ASP A 304 -1.47 -17.42 9.31
C ASP A 304 -1.49 -18.16 7.95
N ALA A 305 -1.27 -17.43 6.84
CA ALA A 305 -1.16 -18.06 5.52
C ALA A 305 0.06 -19.00 5.40
N LEU A 306 1.22 -18.59 5.94
CA LEU A 306 2.43 -19.40 5.93
C LEU A 306 2.32 -20.65 6.84
N GLU A 307 1.52 -20.57 7.89
CA GLU A 307 1.18 -21.69 8.79
C GLU A 307 0.05 -22.58 8.26
N GLY A 308 -0.50 -22.29 7.07
CA GLY A 308 -1.61 -23.06 6.48
C GLY A 308 -2.97 -22.80 7.13
N LYS A 309 -3.12 -21.71 7.90
CA LYS A 309 -4.36 -21.34 8.62
C LYS A 309 -5.24 -20.35 7.83
N GLY A 310 -4.79 -19.89 6.68
CA GLY A 310 -5.49 -18.92 5.85
C GLY A 310 -4.84 -18.71 4.49
N SER A 311 -5.28 -17.67 3.77
CA SER A 311 -4.69 -17.23 2.50
C SER A 311 -3.89 -15.95 2.70
N MET A 312 -3.02 -15.62 1.73
CA MET A 312 -2.33 -14.33 1.70
C MET A 312 -3.33 -13.18 1.74
N PRO A 313 -3.02 -12.07 2.46
CA PRO A 313 -3.99 -11.00 2.76
C PRO A 313 -4.47 -10.22 1.53
N VAL A 314 -3.66 -10.17 0.46
CA VAL A 314 -4.04 -9.54 -0.81
C VAL A 314 -3.93 -10.59 -1.90
N THR A 315 -5.04 -10.80 -2.63
CA THR A 315 -5.14 -11.88 -3.62
C THR A 315 -4.49 -11.50 -4.95
N ARG A 316 -4.20 -12.53 -5.77
CA ARG A 316 -3.71 -12.37 -7.15
C ARG A 316 -4.62 -11.44 -7.97
N GLU A 317 -5.94 -11.63 -7.85
CA GLU A 317 -6.94 -10.86 -8.61
C GLU A 317 -6.92 -9.38 -8.22
N GLN A 318 -6.83 -9.07 -6.92
CA GLN A 318 -6.74 -7.69 -6.43
C GLN A 318 -5.45 -7.00 -6.92
N ILE A 319 -4.32 -7.69 -6.85
CA ILE A 319 -3.01 -7.17 -7.30
C ILE A 319 -3.05 -6.88 -8.81
N LEU A 320 -3.55 -7.84 -9.60
CA LEU A 320 -3.63 -7.71 -11.05
C LEU A 320 -4.62 -6.62 -11.47
N ALA A 321 -5.75 -6.48 -10.77
CA ALA A 321 -6.74 -5.43 -11.05
C ALA A 321 -6.15 -4.04 -10.87
N VAL A 322 -5.39 -3.79 -9.79
CA VAL A 322 -4.71 -2.50 -9.56
C VAL A 322 -3.72 -2.21 -10.68
N ALA A 323 -2.85 -3.16 -11.03
CA ALA A 323 -1.85 -2.98 -12.09
C ALA A 323 -2.51 -2.72 -13.45
N THR A 324 -3.60 -3.45 -13.77
CA THR A 324 -4.35 -3.31 -15.02
C THR A 324 -4.99 -1.92 -15.13
N ILE A 325 -5.57 -1.39 -14.05
CA ILE A 325 -6.16 -0.05 -14.06
C ILE A 325 -5.08 1.02 -14.25
N ILE A 326 -3.92 0.86 -13.64
CA ILE A 326 -2.79 1.79 -13.79
C ILE A 326 -2.31 1.83 -15.26
N ASP A 327 -2.12 0.68 -15.90
CA ASP A 327 -1.67 0.65 -17.30
C ASP A 327 -2.75 1.21 -18.25
N LYS A 328 -4.04 0.85 -18.05
CA LYS A 328 -5.16 1.47 -18.78
C LYS A 328 -5.23 2.98 -18.61
N ALA A 329 -4.91 3.51 -17.40
CA ALA A 329 -4.91 4.95 -17.16
C ALA A 329 -3.83 5.67 -17.96
N ARG A 330 -2.64 5.07 -18.12
CA ARG A 330 -1.58 5.60 -19.01
C ARG A 330 -2.02 5.65 -20.46
N GLU A 331 -2.64 4.60 -20.97
CA GLU A 331 -3.17 4.56 -22.33
C GLU A 331 -4.28 5.60 -22.54
N PHE A 332 -5.11 5.85 -21.54
CA PHE A 332 -6.21 6.81 -21.58
C PHE A 332 -5.70 8.27 -21.71
N SER A 333 -4.60 8.59 -21.06
CA SER A 333 -4.02 9.95 -21.04
C SER A 333 -3.27 10.34 -22.32
N VAL A 334 -3.01 9.39 -23.22
CA VAL A 334 -2.36 9.63 -24.52
C VAL A 334 -3.37 10.03 -25.61
N ARG A 335 -4.68 9.94 -25.34
CA ARG A 335 -5.76 10.35 -26.26
C ARG A 335 -6.18 11.78 -26.01
#